data_1a7646cd06a9804698e7cc87d5411878
#
_entry.id   1a7646cd06a9804698e7cc87d5411878
#
_cell.length_a   1.000
_cell.length_b   1.000
_cell.length_c   1.000
_cell.angle_alpha   90.00
_cell.angle_beta   90.00
_cell.angle_gamma   90.00
#
_symmetry.space_group_name_H-M   'P 1'
#
loop_
_entity.id
_entity.type
_entity.pdbx_description
1 polymer ?
#
loop_
_entity_poly.entity_id
_entity_poly.type
_entity_poly.pdbx_seq_one_letter_code
_entity_poly.pdbx_strand_id
1 'polypeptide(L)'
;MMLAPIVTKYLKKGRVCVPLKDNSKEPFTKDHLNKTFSVEEFKTNSFGTNLEKSNECFVDCDSEYASRLVASFFPITETTKVGTRITHYTYKGRYTATALKFPDKTTIAELR
;
A
#
# COMPACT_ATOMS: atom_id res chain seq x y z
N MET A 1 13.91 -7.17 -15.32
CA MET A 1 13.01 -6.27 -14.57
C MET A 1 11.57 -6.63 -14.83
N MET A 2 10.83 -6.97 -13.79
CA MET A 2 9.48 -7.52 -13.92
C MET A 2 8.37 -6.58 -13.42
N LEU A 3 8.67 -5.30 -13.18
CA LEU A 3 7.64 -4.38 -12.70
C LEU A 3 6.63 -3.95 -13.77
N ALA A 4 7.07 -3.82 -15.02
CA ALA A 4 6.21 -3.28 -16.07
C ALA A 4 4.86 -4.01 -16.20
N PRO A 5 4.79 -5.35 -16.19
CA PRO A 5 3.50 -6.05 -16.23
C PRO A 5 2.64 -5.78 -15.00
N ILE A 6 3.25 -5.73 -13.81
CA ILE A 6 2.54 -5.49 -12.55
C ILE A 6 1.99 -4.06 -12.52
N VAL A 7 2.83 -3.08 -12.85
CA VAL A 7 2.44 -1.67 -12.89
C VAL A 7 1.33 -1.45 -13.93
N THR A 8 1.46 -2.03 -15.11
CA THR A 8 0.43 -1.94 -16.16
C THR A 8 -0.92 -2.43 -15.65
N LYS A 9 -0.92 -3.56 -14.92
CA LYS A 9 -2.15 -4.10 -14.34
C LYS A 9 -2.79 -3.13 -13.37
N TYR A 10 -2.00 -2.51 -12.49
CA TYR A 10 -2.50 -1.55 -11.51
C TYR A 10 -3.02 -0.28 -12.17
N LEU A 11 -2.29 0.25 -13.16
CA LEU A 11 -2.71 1.46 -13.88
C LEU A 11 -4.04 1.24 -14.59
N LYS A 12 -4.28 0.05 -15.15
CA LYS A 12 -5.56 -0.28 -15.79
C LYS A 12 -6.72 -0.31 -14.81
N LYS A 13 -6.45 -0.57 -13.53
CA LYS A 13 -7.47 -0.54 -12.47
C LYS A 13 -7.72 0.87 -11.92
N GLY A 14 -7.01 1.87 -12.43
CA GLY A 14 -7.13 3.25 -11.95
C GLY A 14 -6.25 3.55 -10.73
N ARG A 15 -5.34 2.66 -10.37
CA ARG A 15 -4.39 2.90 -9.29
C ARG A 15 -3.26 3.79 -9.78
N VAL A 16 -2.85 4.75 -8.96
CA VAL A 16 -1.71 5.62 -9.25
C VAL A 16 -0.49 5.08 -8.52
N CYS A 17 0.53 4.68 -9.28
CA CYS A 17 1.78 4.14 -8.75
C CYS A 17 2.91 5.16 -8.87
N VAL A 18 3.89 5.06 -7.98
CA VAL A 18 5.04 5.96 -7.93
C VAL A 18 6.33 5.14 -8.10
N PRO A 19 7.19 5.47 -9.08
CA PRO A 19 8.47 4.80 -9.20
C PRO A 19 9.39 5.17 -8.03
N LEU A 20 10.06 4.17 -7.47
CA LEU A 20 10.97 4.33 -6.36
C LEU A 20 12.39 3.97 -6.77
N LYS A 21 13.37 4.48 -6.04
CA LYS A 21 14.76 4.08 -6.20
C LYS A 21 14.91 2.60 -5.86
N ASP A 22 15.88 1.96 -6.46
CA ASP A 22 16.06 0.52 -6.35
C ASP A 22 16.20 0.05 -4.90
N ASN A 23 15.43 -0.97 -4.51
CA ASN A 23 15.38 -1.52 -3.15
C ASN A 23 15.14 -0.46 -2.07
N SER A 24 14.33 0.55 -2.38
CA SER A 24 14.13 1.70 -1.51
C SER A 24 12.66 2.10 -1.44
N LYS A 25 12.31 2.86 -0.41
CA LYS A 25 11.01 3.54 -0.30
C LYS A 25 11.11 5.00 -0.76
N GLU A 26 12.27 5.42 -1.27
CA GLU A 26 12.51 6.78 -1.68
C GLU A 26 12.10 7.00 -3.14
N PRO A 27 11.22 7.99 -3.43
CA PRO A 27 10.87 8.33 -4.79
C PRO A 27 11.98 9.12 -5.47
N PHE A 28 12.02 9.09 -6.81
CA PHE A 28 12.98 9.87 -7.58
C PHE A 28 12.69 11.37 -7.55
N THR A 29 11.46 11.75 -7.27
CA THR A 29 10.99 13.13 -7.38
C THR A 29 10.35 13.57 -6.07
N LYS A 30 10.71 14.75 -5.56
CA LYS A 30 10.12 15.29 -4.34
C LYS A 30 8.61 15.56 -4.47
N ASP A 31 8.16 15.87 -5.68
CA ASP A 31 6.77 16.22 -5.97
C ASP A 31 5.95 15.00 -6.42
N HIS A 32 6.36 13.80 -6.01
CA HIS A 32 5.76 12.54 -6.45
C HIS A 32 4.27 12.40 -6.12
N LEU A 33 3.80 13.03 -5.04
CA LEU A 33 2.39 12.95 -4.64
C LEU A 33 1.47 13.76 -5.55
N ASN A 34 1.99 14.71 -6.30
CA ASN A 34 1.23 15.57 -7.20
C ASN A 34 1.34 15.14 -8.67
N LYS A 35 2.02 14.04 -8.94
CA LYS A 35 2.28 13.56 -10.29
C LYS A 35 1.65 12.20 -10.55
N THR A 36 1.38 11.95 -11.83
CA THR A 36 1.09 10.62 -12.34
C THR A 36 2.25 10.16 -13.22
N PHE A 37 2.48 8.86 -13.27
CA PHE A 37 3.62 8.29 -13.97
C PHE A 37 3.17 7.25 -15.00
N SER A 38 3.83 7.22 -16.13
CA SER A 38 3.62 6.20 -17.15
C SER A 38 4.45 4.95 -16.84
N VAL A 39 4.11 3.82 -17.44
CA VAL A 39 4.80 2.56 -17.18
C VAL A 39 6.30 2.63 -17.51
N GLU A 40 6.68 3.44 -18.50
CA GLU A 40 8.08 3.59 -18.92
C GLU A 40 8.97 4.25 -17.85
N GLU A 41 8.37 4.93 -16.89
CA GLU A 41 9.11 5.59 -15.81
C GLU A 41 9.50 4.66 -14.68
N PHE A 42 9.00 3.42 -14.69
CA PHE A 42 9.29 2.41 -13.67
C PHE A 42 10.50 1.57 -14.09
N LYS A 43 11.69 2.04 -13.73
CA LYS A 43 12.97 1.48 -14.19
C LYS A 43 13.72 0.67 -13.14
N THR A 44 13.19 0.59 -11.93
CA THR A 44 13.79 -0.19 -10.84
C THR A 44 12.87 -1.35 -10.46
N ASN A 45 13.25 -2.11 -9.44
CA ASN A 45 12.43 -3.19 -8.90
C ASN A 45 11.50 -2.73 -7.77
N SER A 46 11.38 -1.42 -7.55
CA SER A 46 10.62 -0.87 -6.43
C SER A 46 9.61 0.16 -6.90
N PHE A 47 8.39 0.08 -6.36
CA PHE A 47 7.36 1.08 -6.60
C PHE A 47 6.43 1.16 -5.40
N GLY A 48 5.73 2.29 -5.30
CA GLY A 48 4.73 2.51 -4.27
C GLY A 48 3.40 2.89 -4.89
N THR A 49 2.36 2.96 -4.06
CA THR A 49 1.03 3.39 -4.44
C THR A 49 0.76 4.77 -3.84
N ASN A 50 0.28 5.70 -4.65
CA ASN A 50 -0.27 6.95 -4.16
C ASN A 50 -1.72 6.70 -3.75
N LEU A 51 -1.96 6.54 -2.45
CA LEU A 51 -3.26 6.17 -1.93
C LEU A 51 -4.32 7.24 -2.19
N GLU A 52 -3.98 8.49 -2.02
CA GLU A 52 -4.92 9.58 -2.20
C GLU A 52 -5.40 9.67 -3.66
N LYS A 53 -4.47 9.69 -4.62
CA LYS A 53 -4.83 9.73 -6.03
C LYS A 53 -5.50 8.45 -6.51
N SER A 54 -5.23 7.33 -5.88
CA SER A 54 -5.86 6.04 -6.19
C SER A 54 -7.24 5.89 -5.54
N ASN A 55 -7.62 6.81 -4.65
CA ASN A 55 -8.83 6.72 -3.84
C ASN A 55 -8.91 5.40 -3.09
N GLU A 56 -7.82 5.08 -2.40
CA GLU A 56 -7.67 3.83 -1.64
C GLU A 56 -7.14 4.12 -0.25
N CYS A 57 -7.29 3.14 0.64
CA CYS A 57 -6.68 3.14 1.97
C CYS A 57 -6.09 1.77 2.28
N PHE A 58 -5.15 1.74 3.20
CA PHE A 58 -4.57 0.50 3.72
C PHE A 58 -4.94 0.33 5.19
N VAL A 59 -5.20 -0.91 5.59
CA VAL A 59 -5.11 -1.29 7.00
C VAL A 59 -3.75 -1.94 7.18
N ASP A 60 -2.88 -1.27 7.92
CA ASP A 60 -1.50 -1.66 8.14
C ASP A 60 -1.41 -2.52 9.40
N CYS A 61 -0.99 -3.77 9.24
CA CYS A 61 -0.94 -4.77 10.31
C CYS A 61 0.51 -4.98 10.78
N ASP A 62 0.78 -4.66 12.04
CA ASP A 62 2.14 -4.72 12.60
C ASP A 62 2.55 -6.12 13.05
N SER A 63 1.63 -7.08 13.06
CA SER A 63 1.91 -8.45 13.52
C SER A 63 0.96 -9.45 12.88
N GLU A 64 1.25 -10.74 13.02
CA GLU A 64 0.34 -11.79 12.58
C GLU A 64 -0.98 -11.76 13.36
N TYR A 65 -0.92 -11.45 14.66
CA TYR A 65 -2.11 -11.27 15.48
C TYR A 65 -3.01 -10.17 14.89
N ALA A 66 -2.44 -9.02 14.56
CA ALA A 66 -3.17 -7.92 13.95
C ALA A 66 -3.80 -8.32 12.61
N SER A 67 -3.05 -9.05 11.77
CA SER A 67 -3.53 -9.53 10.49
C SER A 67 -4.74 -10.46 10.65
N ARG A 68 -4.68 -11.38 11.60
CA ARG A 68 -5.80 -12.29 11.88
C ARG A 68 -7.01 -11.56 12.44
N LEU A 69 -6.77 -10.58 13.30
CA LEU A 69 -7.84 -9.76 13.87
C LEU A 69 -8.58 -8.99 12.78
N VAL A 70 -7.85 -8.34 11.89
CA VAL A 70 -8.43 -7.60 10.77
C VAL A 70 -9.22 -8.54 9.86
N ALA A 71 -8.67 -9.71 9.53
CA ALA A 71 -9.34 -10.69 8.70
C ALA A 71 -10.67 -11.18 9.28
N SER A 72 -10.82 -11.14 10.61
CA SER A 72 -12.05 -11.56 11.28
C SER A 72 -13.17 -10.54 11.18
N PHE A 73 -12.86 -9.25 10.98
CA PHE A 73 -13.83 -8.16 11.04
C PHE A 73 -14.07 -7.44 9.73
N PHE A 74 -13.15 -7.54 8.78
CA PHE A 74 -13.23 -6.78 7.53
C PHE A 74 -13.48 -7.70 6.33
N PRO A 75 -14.10 -7.17 5.25
CA PRO A 75 -14.33 -7.96 4.04
C PRO A 75 -13.02 -8.44 3.41
N ILE A 76 -13.11 -9.52 2.65
CA ILE A 76 -11.98 -10.01 1.86
C ILE A 76 -11.61 -8.96 0.82
N THR A 77 -10.32 -8.67 0.70
CA THR A 77 -9.80 -7.65 -0.20
C THR A 77 -8.40 -8.01 -0.68
N GLU A 78 -7.82 -7.14 -1.48
CA GLU A 78 -6.42 -7.26 -1.91
C GLU A 78 -5.48 -7.14 -0.71
N THR A 79 -4.47 -8.01 -0.65
CA THR A 79 -3.51 -8.04 0.44
C THR A 79 -2.09 -7.85 -0.08
N THR A 80 -1.22 -7.32 0.78
CA THR A 80 0.23 -7.27 0.58
C THR A 80 0.88 -8.14 1.65
N LYS A 81 1.85 -8.95 1.26
CA LYS A 81 2.52 -9.90 2.16
C LYS A 81 4.02 -9.65 2.24
N VAL A 82 4.59 -9.94 3.40
CA VAL A 82 6.03 -10.15 3.57
C VAL A 82 6.19 -11.61 4.00
N GLY A 83 6.74 -12.45 3.11
CA GLY A 83 6.72 -13.89 3.30
C GLY A 83 5.29 -14.41 3.29
N THR A 84 4.86 -15.05 4.38
CA THR A 84 3.49 -15.56 4.54
C THR A 84 2.60 -14.62 5.36
N ARG A 85 3.18 -13.58 5.96
CA ARG A 85 2.44 -12.63 6.81
C ARG A 85 1.82 -11.52 5.97
N ILE A 86 0.53 -11.28 6.15
CA ILE A 86 -0.17 -10.15 5.53
C ILE A 86 0.18 -8.89 6.29
N THR A 87 0.69 -7.89 5.57
CA THR A 87 1.07 -6.61 6.15
C THR A 87 0.05 -5.51 5.88
N HIS A 88 -0.65 -5.58 4.75
CA HIS A 88 -1.65 -4.58 4.38
C HIS A 88 -2.90 -5.24 3.82
N TYR A 89 -4.05 -4.65 4.16
CA TYR A 89 -5.32 -4.91 3.48
C TYR A 89 -5.70 -3.62 2.76
N THR A 90 -5.99 -3.70 1.47
CA THR A 90 -6.27 -2.54 0.62
C THR A 90 -7.76 -2.44 0.35
N TYR A 91 -8.34 -1.28 0.61
CA TYR A 91 -9.77 -1.00 0.40
C TYR A 91 -9.96 0.24 -0.45
N LYS A 92 -11.09 0.31 -1.17
CA LYS A 92 -11.47 1.49 -1.94
C LYS A 92 -11.98 2.60 -1.00
N GLY A 93 -11.68 3.84 -1.36
CA GLY A 93 -12.13 5.01 -0.62
C GLY A 93 -11.08 5.58 0.30
N ARG A 94 -11.36 6.78 0.81
CA ARG A 94 -10.48 7.47 1.75
C ARG A 94 -11.23 7.74 3.04
N TYR A 95 -10.59 7.44 4.15
CA TYR A 95 -11.16 7.57 5.48
C TYR A 95 -10.16 8.26 6.39
N THR A 96 -10.64 8.85 7.49
CA THR A 96 -9.77 9.46 8.50
C THR A 96 -8.82 8.41 9.08
N ALA A 97 -7.53 8.72 9.11
CA ALA A 97 -6.52 7.83 9.67
C ALA A 97 -6.82 7.54 11.14
N THR A 98 -6.76 6.27 11.51
CA THR A 98 -7.13 5.78 12.83
C THR A 98 -6.22 4.62 13.21
N ALA A 99 -5.84 4.55 14.48
CA ALA A 99 -5.04 3.43 14.99
C ALA A 99 -5.83 2.63 16.01
N LEU A 100 -5.79 1.31 15.89
CA LEU A 100 -6.28 0.38 16.90
C LEU A 100 -5.11 0.01 17.79
N LYS A 101 -5.26 0.18 19.10
CA LYS A 101 -4.17 0.01 20.08
C LYS A 101 -4.55 -0.94 21.19
N PHE A 102 -3.54 -1.59 21.77
CA PHE A 102 -3.67 -2.28 23.04
C PHE A 102 -3.81 -1.29 24.19
N PRO A 103 -4.25 -1.74 25.39
CA PRO A 103 -4.33 -0.85 26.56
C PRO A 103 -3.01 -0.19 26.94
N ASP A 104 -1.87 -0.82 26.65
CA ASP A 104 -0.54 -0.25 26.89
C ASP A 104 -0.14 0.77 25.80
N LYS A 105 -1.05 1.05 24.85
CA LYS A 105 -0.88 2.01 23.74
C LYS A 105 0.05 1.54 22.60
N THR A 106 0.49 0.29 22.60
CA THR A 106 1.15 -0.26 21.41
C THR A 106 0.12 -0.46 20.29
N THR A 107 0.54 -0.20 19.07
CA THR A 107 -0.34 -0.26 17.91
C THR A 107 -0.58 -1.71 17.49
N ILE A 108 -1.85 -2.08 17.27
CA ILE A 108 -2.25 -3.35 16.66
C ILE A 108 -2.32 -3.21 15.16
N ALA A 109 -3.05 -2.21 14.68
CA ALA A 109 -3.23 -1.93 13.26
C ALA A 109 -3.52 -0.45 13.05
N GLU A 110 -3.22 0.05 11.85
CA GLU A 110 -3.50 1.44 11.48
C GLU A 110 -4.22 1.49 10.13
N LEU A 111 -5.25 2.33 10.08
CA LEU A 111 -5.88 2.73 8.82
C LEU A 111 -5.13 3.93 8.28
N ARG A 112 -4.66 3.81 7.05
CA ARG A 112 -3.89 4.86 6.38
C ARG A 112 -4.52 5.31 5.08
#